data_4303a26de189316c55dc5dc771ca18d5
#
_entry.id   4303a26de189316c55dc5dc771ca18d5
#
_cell.length_a   1.000
_cell.length_b   1.000
_cell.length_c   1.000
_cell.angle_alpha   90.00
_cell.angle_beta   90.00
_cell.angle_gamma   90.00
#
_symmetry.space_group_name_H-M   'P 1'
#
loop_
_entity.id
_entity.type
_entity.pdbx_description
1 polymer ?
#
loop_
_entity_poly.entity_id
_entity_poly.type
_entity_poly.pdbx_seq_one_letter_code
_entity_poly.pdbx_strand_id
1 'polypeptide(L)'
;MDDKATARGALQEDAGAVFSPDRATAQPRQDNPAKRYLRRYIGLRKYRDALRDELREHYSTATACTVRIKPIAVAGGKGAYDRMAEDVCQIVDTKARLERAIYSLDQQLSDILTLLDGLSDQRYRDVLAYRYIRGMTWEQVARETGYEIAQIYRLHGRALIEVNKALDSR
;
A
#
# COMPACT_ATOMS: atom_id res chain seq x y z
N MET A 1 -20.07 75.51 -42.43
CA MET A 1 -21.12 74.83 -41.70
C MET A 1 -20.97 73.38 -42.08
N ASP A 2 -20.06 72.71 -41.40
CA ASP A 2 -20.22 71.84 -40.28
C ASP A 2 -20.98 70.56 -40.65
N ASP A 3 -20.25 69.45 -40.86
CA ASP A 3 -20.41 68.42 -39.87
C ASP A 3 -19.37 67.30 -40.01
N LYS A 4 -18.73 67.05 -38.94
CA LYS A 4 -17.80 65.97 -38.74
C LYS A 4 -18.57 64.67 -38.42
N ALA A 5 -18.35 63.62 -39.16
CA ALA A 5 -18.76 62.31 -38.75
C ALA A 5 -17.53 61.44 -38.46
N THR A 6 -17.30 61.25 -37.21
CA THR A 6 -16.24 60.42 -36.65
C THR A 6 -16.52 58.96 -36.84
N ALA A 7 -15.71 58.25 -37.62
CA ALA A 7 -15.73 56.81 -37.69
C ALA A 7 -15.07 56.24 -36.46
N ARG A 8 -15.83 55.59 -35.59
CA ARG A 8 -15.31 54.70 -34.52
C ARG A 8 -15.11 53.32 -35.07
N GLY A 9 -13.85 52.97 -35.24
CA GLY A 9 -13.47 51.56 -35.48
C GLY A 9 -13.81 50.70 -34.29
N ALA A 10 -14.62 49.68 -34.52
CA ALA A 10 -14.87 48.63 -33.59
C ALA A 10 -13.67 47.68 -33.58
N LEU A 11 -12.89 47.70 -32.52
CA LEU A 11 -11.94 46.65 -32.19
C LEU A 11 -12.73 45.41 -31.81
N GLN A 12 -12.67 44.42 -32.67
CA GLN A 12 -13.23 43.12 -32.46
C GLN A 12 -12.23 42.38 -31.55
N GLU A 13 -12.55 42.32 -30.27
CA GLU A 13 -11.82 41.48 -29.30
C GLU A 13 -12.05 40.00 -29.66
N ASP A 14 -11.02 39.37 -30.16
CA ASP A 14 -10.96 37.93 -30.26
C ASP A 14 -11.03 37.34 -28.84
N ALA A 15 -12.23 36.89 -28.49
CA ALA A 15 -12.43 36.09 -27.28
C ALA A 15 -11.65 34.81 -27.38
N GLY A 16 -10.49 34.79 -26.70
CA GLY A 16 -9.68 33.62 -26.56
C GLY A 16 -10.53 32.42 -26.16
N ALA A 17 -10.47 31.39 -26.99
CA ALA A 17 -11.03 30.09 -26.71
C ALA A 17 -10.42 29.59 -25.38
N VAL A 18 -11.19 29.67 -24.30
CA VAL A 18 -10.90 29.02 -23.04
C VAL A 18 -10.85 27.55 -23.32
N PHE A 19 -9.62 27.01 -23.42
CA PHE A 19 -9.38 25.57 -23.44
C PHE A 19 -9.91 25.00 -22.13
N SER A 20 -11.18 24.58 -22.13
CA SER A 20 -11.71 23.74 -21.09
C SER A 20 -11.06 22.37 -21.23
N PRO A 21 -10.21 21.93 -20.27
CA PRO A 21 -9.78 20.55 -20.29
C PRO A 21 -11.05 19.72 -20.04
N ASP A 22 -11.42 19.01 -21.08
CA ASP A 22 -12.48 18.02 -21.09
C ASP A 22 -12.42 17.23 -19.77
N ARG A 23 -13.42 17.45 -18.93
CA ARG A 23 -13.76 16.53 -17.85
C ARG A 23 -14.29 15.26 -18.51
N ALA A 24 -13.40 14.61 -19.26
CA ALA A 24 -13.60 13.23 -19.64
C ALA A 24 -13.92 12.48 -18.36
N THR A 25 -15.20 12.15 -18.21
CA THR A 25 -15.80 11.19 -17.32
C THR A 25 -14.73 10.29 -16.71
N ALA A 26 -14.36 10.62 -15.48
CA ALA A 26 -13.52 9.73 -14.67
C ALA A 26 -14.40 8.51 -14.39
N GLN A 27 -14.39 7.56 -15.34
CA GLN A 27 -14.84 6.21 -15.06
C GLN A 27 -14.08 5.78 -13.82
N PRO A 28 -14.75 5.20 -12.81
CA PRO A 28 -14.07 4.67 -11.66
C PRO A 28 -12.95 3.78 -12.23
N ARG A 29 -11.69 4.16 -11.94
CA ARG A 29 -10.51 3.45 -12.46
C ARG A 29 -10.71 2.00 -12.11
N GLN A 30 -11.10 1.20 -13.09
CA GLN A 30 -11.30 -0.23 -12.90
C GLN A 30 -10.01 -0.73 -12.27
N ASP A 31 -10.13 -1.23 -11.05
CA ASP A 31 -8.95 -1.60 -10.25
C ASP A 31 -8.34 -2.81 -10.97
N ASN A 32 -7.24 -2.59 -11.67
CA ASN A 32 -6.56 -3.60 -12.48
C ASN A 32 -6.34 -4.87 -11.64
N PRO A 33 -6.85 -6.05 -12.04
CA PRO A 33 -6.78 -7.28 -11.26
C PRO A 33 -5.36 -7.63 -10.84
N ALA A 34 -4.38 -7.50 -11.73
CA ALA A 34 -2.98 -7.72 -11.41
C ALA A 34 -2.49 -6.78 -10.31
N LYS A 35 -2.85 -5.50 -10.39
CA LYS A 35 -2.47 -4.52 -9.37
C LYS A 35 -3.11 -4.83 -8.01
N ARG A 36 -4.36 -5.26 -7.99
CA ARG A 36 -5.05 -5.70 -6.78
C ARG A 36 -4.39 -6.94 -6.18
N TYR A 37 -4.06 -7.91 -7.00
CA TYR A 37 -3.37 -9.14 -6.60
C TYR A 37 -2.02 -8.82 -5.94
N LEU A 38 -1.17 -8.02 -6.59
CA LEU A 38 0.14 -7.64 -6.06
C LEU A 38 0.05 -6.75 -4.80
N ARG A 39 -0.93 -5.88 -4.71
CA ARG A 39 -1.16 -5.03 -3.52
C ARG A 39 -1.57 -5.83 -2.29
N ARG A 40 -2.19 -6.99 -2.46
CA ARG A 40 -2.56 -7.87 -1.34
C ARG A 40 -1.34 -8.21 -0.47
N TYR A 41 -0.19 -8.48 -1.08
CA TYR A 41 1.05 -8.74 -0.35
C TYR A 41 1.50 -7.55 0.53
N ILE A 42 1.39 -6.33 0.01
CA ILE A 42 1.70 -5.11 0.78
C ILE A 42 0.74 -4.99 1.98
N GLY A 43 -0.54 -5.30 1.79
CA GLY A 43 -1.53 -5.32 2.87
C GLY A 43 -1.19 -6.33 3.97
N LEU A 44 -0.83 -7.55 3.57
CA LEU A 44 -0.42 -8.60 4.52
C LEU A 44 0.85 -8.22 5.29
N ARG A 45 1.84 -7.59 4.65
CA ARG A 45 3.03 -7.08 5.34
C ARG A 45 2.68 -6.05 6.41
N LYS A 46 1.85 -5.07 6.06
CA LYS A 46 1.40 -4.05 7.02
C LYS A 46 0.64 -4.67 8.19
N TYR A 47 -0.23 -5.63 7.89
CA TYR A 47 -0.98 -6.35 8.93
C TYR A 47 -0.06 -7.13 9.87
N ARG A 48 0.93 -7.85 9.35
CA ARG A 48 1.95 -8.53 10.15
C ARG A 48 2.72 -7.54 11.05
N ASP A 49 3.13 -6.41 10.49
CA ASP A 49 3.90 -5.41 11.23
C ASP A 49 3.05 -4.80 12.35
N ALA A 50 1.77 -4.52 12.11
CA ALA A 50 0.83 -4.07 13.13
C ALA A 50 0.64 -5.11 14.26
N LEU A 51 0.51 -6.39 13.92
CA LEU A 51 0.42 -7.47 14.93
C LEU A 51 1.71 -7.61 15.75
N ARG A 52 2.87 -7.37 15.16
CA ARG A 52 4.15 -7.36 15.89
C ARG A 52 4.22 -6.22 16.89
N ASP A 53 3.73 -5.06 16.52
CA ASP A 53 3.71 -3.90 17.42
C ASP A 53 2.68 -4.10 18.54
N GLU A 54 1.49 -4.62 18.23
CA GLU A 54 0.47 -5.02 19.21
C GLU A 54 1.03 -6.04 20.22
N LEU A 55 1.73 -7.07 19.73
CA LEU A 55 2.35 -8.08 20.58
C LEU A 55 3.42 -7.48 21.50
N ARG A 56 4.24 -6.55 21.00
CA ARG A 56 5.24 -5.84 21.79
C ARG A 56 4.59 -5.02 22.93
N GLU A 57 3.46 -4.38 22.63
CA GLU A 57 2.70 -3.59 23.57
C GLU A 57 2.12 -4.46 24.69
N HIS A 58 1.54 -5.61 24.36
CA HIS A 58 1.04 -6.58 25.36
C HIS A 58 2.17 -7.09 26.27
N TYR A 59 3.34 -7.41 25.72
CA TYR A 59 4.50 -7.80 26.54
C TYR A 59 4.96 -6.67 27.46
N SER A 60 4.99 -5.44 26.98
CA SER A 60 5.37 -4.27 27.77
C SER A 60 4.40 -4.05 28.95
N THR A 61 3.10 -4.17 28.68
CA THR A 61 2.05 -4.04 29.71
C THR A 61 2.15 -5.15 30.76
N ALA A 62 2.28 -6.40 30.33
CA ALA A 62 2.43 -7.54 31.23
C ALA A 62 3.68 -7.42 32.11
N THR A 63 4.81 -6.97 31.54
CA THR A 63 6.06 -6.75 32.28
C THR A 63 5.94 -5.61 33.29
N ALA A 64 5.26 -4.51 32.93
CA ALA A 64 5.03 -3.39 33.84
C ALA A 64 4.13 -3.78 35.03
N CYS A 65 3.18 -4.69 34.82
CA CYS A 65 2.34 -5.24 35.91
C CYS A 65 3.16 -6.09 36.89
N THR A 66 4.11 -6.91 36.39
CA THR A 66 4.96 -7.77 37.27
C THR A 66 5.92 -6.95 38.11
N VAL A 67 6.43 -5.84 37.67
CA VAL A 67 7.31 -4.93 38.42
C VAL A 67 6.54 -4.21 39.55
N ARG A 68 5.22 -4.02 39.41
CA ARG A 68 4.36 -3.39 40.43
C ARG A 68 3.90 -4.32 41.54
N ILE A 69 4.07 -5.62 41.42
CA ILE A 69 3.79 -6.57 42.48
C ILE A 69 4.90 -6.47 43.53
N LYS A 70 4.87 -5.41 44.37
CA LYS A 70 5.58 -5.43 45.63
C LYS A 70 4.97 -6.57 46.46
N PRO A 71 5.78 -7.36 47.20
CA PRO A 71 5.26 -8.34 48.10
C PRO A 71 4.57 -7.63 49.29
N ILE A 72 3.34 -7.21 49.12
CA ILE A 72 2.47 -6.69 50.18
C ILE A 72 1.35 -7.71 50.37
N ALA A 73 1.48 -8.39 51.49
CA ALA A 73 0.41 -8.94 52.31
C ALA A 73 -0.86 -9.45 51.58
N VAL A 74 -0.99 -10.73 51.61
CA VAL A 74 -2.20 -11.52 51.63
C VAL A 74 -3.42 -10.72 52.07
N ALA A 75 -4.08 -10.10 51.14
CA ALA A 75 -5.47 -9.70 51.28
C ALA A 75 -6.12 -9.94 49.94
N GLY A 76 -6.80 -11.03 49.79
CA GLY A 76 -7.77 -11.46 48.79
C GLY A 76 -7.93 -10.68 47.49
N GLY A 77 -6.89 -10.55 46.67
CA GLY A 77 -6.95 -9.78 45.45
C GLY A 77 -7.26 -10.65 44.23
N LYS A 78 -8.50 -11.10 44.07
CA LYS A 78 -9.01 -11.76 42.84
C LYS A 78 -8.72 -10.93 41.59
N GLY A 79 -8.76 -9.60 41.68
CA GLY A 79 -8.63 -8.71 40.55
C GLY A 79 -7.21 -8.53 39.93
N ALA A 80 -6.14 -8.88 40.66
CA ALA A 80 -4.76 -8.80 40.07
C ALA A 80 -4.42 -10.08 39.30
N TYR A 81 -4.89 -11.22 39.79
CA TYR A 81 -4.73 -12.52 39.13
C TYR A 81 -5.56 -12.58 37.83
N ASP A 82 -6.78 -12.06 37.85
CA ASP A 82 -7.65 -12.00 36.65
C ASP A 82 -7.06 -11.12 35.56
N ARG A 83 -6.44 -9.98 35.90
CA ARG A 83 -5.74 -9.13 34.91
C ARG A 83 -4.54 -9.81 34.31
N MET A 84 -3.72 -10.48 35.09
CA MET A 84 -2.55 -11.19 34.58
C MET A 84 -2.96 -12.35 33.65
N ALA A 85 -4.04 -13.05 33.98
CA ALA A 85 -4.59 -14.09 33.13
C ALA A 85 -5.10 -13.52 31.80
N GLU A 86 -5.78 -12.36 31.83
CA GLU A 86 -6.24 -11.65 30.63
C GLU A 86 -5.07 -11.20 29.76
N ASP A 87 -4.03 -10.59 30.33
CA ASP A 87 -2.84 -10.16 29.60
C ASP A 87 -2.14 -11.35 28.91
N VAL A 88 -2.05 -12.49 29.59
CA VAL A 88 -1.47 -13.72 29.00
C VAL A 88 -2.34 -14.24 27.86
N CYS A 89 -3.67 -14.24 27.99
CA CYS A 89 -4.57 -14.65 26.92
C CYS A 89 -4.41 -13.76 25.70
N GLN A 90 -4.33 -12.44 25.87
CA GLN A 90 -4.12 -11.49 24.76
C GLN A 90 -2.80 -11.72 24.05
N ILE A 91 -1.71 -11.99 24.78
CA ILE A 91 -0.41 -12.35 24.22
C ILE A 91 -0.51 -13.62 23.36
N VAL A 92 -1.15 -14.66 23.88
CA VAL A 92 -1.31 -15.94 23.17
C VAL A 92 -2.14 -15.77 21.90
N ASP A 93 -3.25 -15.07 21.98
CA ASP A 93 -4.14 -14.81 20.84
C ASP A 93 -3.46 -13.97 19.75
N THR A 94 -2.77 -12.90 20.14
CA THR A 94 -2.03 -12.04 19.21
C THR A 94 -0.88 -12.80 18.55
N LYS A 95 -0.17 -13.66 19.30
CA LYS A 95 0.86 -14.54 18.76
C LYS A 95 0.28 -15.51 17.72
N ALA A 96 -0.83 -16.15 18.00
CA ALA A 96 -1.49 -17.06 17.07
C ALA A 96 -1.98 -16.35 15.80
N ARG A 97 -2.44 -15.08 15.92
CA ARG A 97 -2.80 -14.23 14.77
C ARG A 97 -1.57 -13.87 13.95
N LEU A 98 -0.45 -13.55 14.60
CA LEU A 98 0.81 -13.23 13.94
C LEU A 98 1.38 -14.43 13.15
N GLU A 99 1.36 -15.62 13.73
CA GLU A 99 1.80 -16.84 13.06
C GLU A 99 0.97 -17.13 11.79
N ARG A 100 -0.35 -16.98 11.87
CA ARG A 100 -1.25 -17.10 10.70
C ARG A 100 -0.97 -16.05 9.64
N ALA A 101 -0.69 -14.81 10.06
CA ALA A 101 -0.36 -13.72 9.13
C ALA A 101 0.99 -13.96 8.43
N ILE A 102 1.99 -14.48 9.13
CA ILE A 102 3.29 -14.87 8.55
C ILE A 102 3.09 -15.96 7.51
N TYR A 103 2.37 -17.03 7.85
CA TYR A 103 2.09 -18.11 6.90
C TYR A 103 1.39 -17.60 5.62
N SER A 104 0.36 -16.77 5.79
CA SER A 104 -0.36 -16.17 4.64
C SER A 104 0.55 -15.27 3.79
N LEU A 105 1.50 -14.58 4.42
CA LEU A 105 2.47 -13.73 3.74
C LEU A 105 3.45 -14.56 2.91
N ASP A 106 3.96 -15.66 3.48
CA ASP A 106 4.89 -16.56 2.80
C ASP A 106 4.25 -17.24 1.59
N GLN A 107 3.00 -17.70 1.73
CA GLN A 107 2.22 -18.27 0.63
C GLN A 107 2.04 -17.23 -0.50
N GLN A 108 1.60 -16.02 -0.16
CA GLN A 108 1.40 -14.96 -1.15
C GLN A 108 2.72 -14.54 -1.83
N LEU A 109 3.84 -14.54 -1.09
CA LEU A 109 5.15 -14.25 -1.66
C LEU A 109 5.57 -15.32 -2.65
N SER A 110 5.42 -16.60 -2.31
CA SER A 110 5.72 -17.73 -3.19
C SER A 110 4.91 -17.65 -4.49
N ASP A 111 3.61 -17.37 -4.38
CA ASP A 111 2.74 -17.22 -5.54
C ASP A 111 3.15 -16.06 -6.45
N ILE A 112 3.53 -14.92 -5.86
CA ILE A 112 4.00 -13.76 -6.61
C ILE A 112 5.33 -14.06 -7.29
N LEU A 113 6.29 -14.69 -6.60
CA LEU A 113 7.58 -15.04 -7.20
C LEU A 113 7.40 -15.98 -8.39
N THR A 114 6.60 -17.03 -8.24
CA THR A 114 6.27 -17.95 -9.34
C THR A 114 5.63 -17.22 -10.54
N LEU A 115 4.76 -16.25 -10.25
CA LEU A 115 4.12 -15.45 -11.30
C LEU A 115 5.14 -14.52 -11.99
N LEU A 116 6.03 -13.89 -11.23
CA LEU A 116 7.08 -13.02 -11.78
C LEU A 116 8.09 -13.80 -12.62
N ASP A 117 8.45 -15.02 -12.20
CA ASP A 117 9.38 -15.88 -12.94
C ASP A 117 8.84 -16.29 -14.32
N GLY A 118 7.51 -16.34 -14.45
CA GLY A 118 6.82 -16.59 -15.73
C GLY A 118 6.79 -15.39 -16.70
N LEU A 119 7.21 -14.20 -16.28
CA LEU A 119 7.21 -13.03 -17.17
C LEU A 119 8.35 -13.08 -18.19
N SER A 120 8.08 -12.60 -19.40
CA SER A 120 9.02 -12.67 -20.52
C SER A 120 10.25 -11.77 -20.36
N ASP A 121 10.09 -10.59 -19.73
CA ASP A 121 11.12 -9.55 -19.64
C ASP A 121 11.60 -9.38 -18.18
N GLN A 122 12.91 -9.50 -17.96
CA GLN A 122 13.55 -9.28 -16.67
C GLN A 122 13.23 -7.90 -16.09
N ARG A 123 13.15 -6.86 -16.93
CA ARG A 123 12.84 -5.50 -16.48
C ARG A 123 11.43 -5.40 -15.85
N TYR A 124 10.48 -6.20 -16.32
CA TYR A 124 9.14 -6.28 -15.75
C TYR A 124 9.18 -6.91 -14.36
N ARG A 125 9.95 -8.00 -14.21
CA ARG A 125 10.17 -8.67 -12.92
C ARG A 125 10.77 -7.71 -11.90
N ASP A 126 11.83 -7.00 -12.28
CA ASP A 126 12.55 -6.07 -11.40
C ASP A 126 11.65 -4.93 -10.93
N VAL A 127 10.94 -4.27 -11.84
CA VAL A 127 10.02 -3.16 -11.51
C VAL A 127 8.91 -3.62 -10.56
N LEU A 128 8.31 -4.79 -10.81
CA LEU A 128 7.24 -5.33 -9.95
C LEU A 128 7.80 -5.79 -8.60
N ALA A 129 8.96 -6.45 -8.56
CA ALA A 129 9.60 -6.90 -7.33
C ALA A 129 9.97 -5.70 -6.43
N TYR A 130 10.61 -4.68 -6.97
CA TYR A 130 10.96 -3.47 -6.23
C TYR A 130 9.72 -2.77 -5.68
N ARG A 131 8.69 -2.61 -6.52
CA ARG A 131 7.48 -1.88 -6.13
C ARG A 131 6.62 -2.63 -5.13
N TYR A 132 6.35 -3.93 -5.36
CA TYR A 132 5.35 -4.69 -4.60
C TYR A 132 5.95 -5.59 -3.53
N ILE A 133 7.12 -6.20 -3.76
CA ILE A 133 7.77 -7.07 -2.76
C ILE A 133 8.61 -6.22 -1.81
N ARG A 134 9.48 -5.35 -2.33
CA ARG A 134 10.30 -4.47 -1.50
C ARG A 134 9.56 -3.25 -0.96
N GLY A 135 8.43 -2.85 -1.60
CA GLY A 135 7.59 -1.74 -1.16
C GLY A 135 8.19 -0.36 -1.45
N MET A 136 9.07 -0.26 -2.44
CA MET A 136 9.77 0.97 -2.81
C MET A 136 8.84 2.02 -3.42
N THR A 137 9.15 3.31 -3.25
CA THR A 137 8.51 4.40 -4.01
C THR A 137 8.95 4.36 -5.47
N TRP A 138 8.25 5.07 -6.35
CA TRP A 138 8.61 5.09 -7.77
C TRP A 138 10.00 5.73 -8.01
N GLU A 139 10.33 6.73 -7.22
CA GLU A 139 11.63 7.40 -7.25
C GLU A 139 12.76 6.45 -6.80
N GLN A 140 12.49 5.63 -5.79
CA GLN A 140 13.44 4.60 -5.34
C GLN A 140 13.63 3.52 -6.41
N VAL A 141 12.53 3.05 -7.03
CA VAL A 141 12.61 2.07 -8.13
C VAL A 141 13.42 2.64 -9.29
N ALA A 142 13.19 3.90 -9.68
CA ALA A 142 13.94 4.57 -10.75
C ALA A 142 15.44 4.62 -10.43
N ARG A 143 15.80 4.95 -9.19
CA ARG A 143 17.19 5.02 -8.74
C ARG A 143 17.87 3.65 -8.75
N GLU A 144 17.19 2.62 -8.26
CA GLU A 144 17.74 1.26 -8.21
C GLU A 144 17.91 0.63 -9.60
N THR A 145 17.02 0.93 -10.52
CA THR A 145 17.05 0.38 -11.88
C THR A 145 17.86 1.21 -12.87
N GLY A 146 18.19 2.45 -12.51
CA GLY A 146 18.86 3.40 -13.42
C GLY A 146 17.97 3.94 -14.55
N TYR A 147 16.64 3.74 -14.47
CA TYR A 147 15.70 4.22 -15.47
C TYR A 147 15.02 5.52 -15.03
N GLU A 148 14.61 6.34 -15.98
CA GLU A 148 13.77 7.49 -15.73
C GLU A 148 12.37 7.07 -15.23
N ILE A 149 11.76 7.89 -14.39
CA ILE A 149 10.42 7.63 -13.82
C ILE A 149 9.38 7.39 -14.91
N ALA A 150 9.42 8.14 -16.01
CA ALA A 150 8.50 7.95 -17.13
C ALA A 150 8.66 6.56 -17.79
N GLN A 151 9.88 6.04 -17.85
CA GLN A 151 10.16 4.71 -18.36
C GLN A 151 9.66 3.63 -17.37
N ILE A 152 9.85 3.84 -16.06
CA ILE A 152 9.32 2.94 -15.01
C ILE A 152 7.80 2.80 -15.12
N TYR A 153 7.07 3.90 -15.30
CA TYR A 153 5.61 3.82 -15.47
C TYR A 153 5.21 3.04 -16.73
N ARG A 154 5.94 3.19 -17.83
CA ARG A 154 5.70 2.42 -19.06
C ARG A 154 5.97 0.92 -18.87
N LEU A 155 7.11 0.58 -18.25
CA LEU A 155 7.47 -0.80 -17.93
C LEU A 155 6.44 -1.43 -16.98
N HIS A 156 6.06 -0.73 -15.92
CA HIS A 156 5.03 -1.17 -14.98
C HIS A 156 3.68 -1.44 -15.66
N GLY A 157 3.24 -0.54 -16.55
CA GLY A 157 1.98 -0.73 -17.29
C GLY A 157 2.01 -2.00 -18.15
N ARG A 158 3.10 -2.23 -18.89
CA ARG A 158 3.30 -3.44 -19.71
C ARG A 158 3.40 -4.69 -18.85
N ALA A 159 4.14 -4.64 -17.75
CA ALA A 159 4.26 -5.73 -16.80
C ALA A 159 2.91 -6.15 -16.23
N LEU A 160 2.03 -5.21 -15.87
CA LEU A 160 0.68 -5.51 -15.39
C LEU A 160 -0.19 -6.19 -16.45
N ILE A 161 0.00 -5.88 -17.73
CA ILE A 161 -0.72 -6.57 -18.82
C ILE A 161 -0.30 -8.04 -18.89
N GLU A 162 0.99 -8.35 -18.79
CA GLU A 162 1.47 -9.73 -18.78
C GLU A 162 1.00 -10.48 -17.53
N VAL A 163 1.04 -9.83 -16.35
CA VAL A 163 0.52 -10.42 -15.12
C VAL A 163 -0.97 -10.74 -15.24
N ASN A 164 -1.79 -9.86 -15.82
CA ASN A 164 -3.20 -10.17 -16.04
C ASN A 164 -3.38 -11.40 -16.92
N LYS A 165 -2.65 -11.49 -18.03
CA LYS A 165 -2.71 -12.69 -18.91
C LYS A 165 -2.32 -13.96 -18.15
N ALA A 166 -1.30 -13.90 -17.30
CA ALA A 166 -0.88 -15.03 -16.49
C ALA A 166 -1.90 -15.41 -15.40
N LEU A 167 -2.64 -14.44 -14.87
CA LEU A 167 -3.73 -14.70 -13.91
C LEU A 167 -4.97 -15.29 -14.60
N ASP A 168 -5.29 -14.85 -15.81
CA ASP A 168 -6.44 -15.36 -16.59
C ASP A 168 -6.22 -16.78 -17.11
N SER A 169 -4.96 -17.23 -17.19
CA SER A 169 -4.59 -18.59 -17.65
C SER A 169 -4.46 -19.61 -16.51
N ARG A 170 -4.69 -19.23 -15.26
CA ARG A 170 -4.67 -20.10 -14.07
C ARG A 170 -6.06 -20.61 -13.74
#